data_3df578d201af13a4b36d8a77de5fed71
#
_entry.id   3df578d201af13a4b36d8a77de5fed71
#
_cell.length_a   1.000
_cell.length_b   1.000
_cell.length_c   1.000
_cell.angle_alpha   90.00
_cell.angle_beta   90.00
_cell.angle_gamma   90.00
#
_symmetry.space_group_name_H-M   'P 1'
#
loop_
_entity.id
_entity.type
_entity.pdbx_description
1 polymer ?
#
loop_
_entity_poly.entity_id
_entity_poly.type
_entity_poly.pdbx_seq_one_letter_code
_entity_poly.pdbx_strand_id
1 'polypeptide(L)'
;MNMSFCKNARELKAGCALATGLFLTACSSPAPEPPKPSRMGVYSTAYLTEDNQIINVPQVAAKPAPPKPAPKRDWSWQGDGVIGAPSIVIDLSDQKATFYKAGNAVGFSTVSTGREGFSTPAGNFRVIQKNQNHVSSLYGDFVNAEGKVVVSNVDVTKDKCPAGAKFKGAPMPFFMRVNGAVGMHAGFLPGYPASHGCIRMPRGAAQRFFENAPEGTPVRIVH
;
A
#
# COMPACT_ATOMS: atom_id res chain seq x y z
N MET A 1 22.50 -7.21 -14.34
CA MET A 1 21.13 -7.56 -14.74
C MET A 1 21.01 -9.08 -14.72
N ASN A 2 20.77 -9.67 -13.53
CA ASN A 2 20.69 -11.12 -13.37
C ASN A 2 19.23 -11.56 -13.45
N MET A 3 18.85 -12.07 -14.62
CA MET A 3 17.57 -12.73 -14.84
C MET A 3 17.72 -14.20 -14.44
N SER A 4 17.24 -14.57 -13.26
CA SER A 4 17.24 -15.97 -12.80
C SER A 4 16.01 -16.69 -13.36
N PHE A 5 16.23 -17.60 -14.30
CA PHE A 5 15.17 -18.50 -14.82
C PHE A 5 14.94 -19.65 -13.83
N CYS A 6 13.68 -19.96 -13.56
CA CYS A 6 13.31 -21.18 -12.82
C CYS A 6 13.63 -22.43 -13.65
N LYS A 7 14.59 -23.24 -13.20
CA LYS A 7 14.95 -24.51 -13.86
C LYS A 7 13.91 -25.59 -13.58
N ASN A 8 13.48 -26.27 -14.62
CA ASN A 8 12.50 -27.37 -14.63
C ASN A 8 12.91 -28.52 -13.69
N ALA A 9 11.98 -28.96 -12.83
CA ALA A 9 12.04 -30.25 -12.17
C ALA A 9 11.34 -31.31 -13.05
N ARG A 10 12.01 -32.47 -13.19
CA ARG A 10 11.73 -33.60 -14.06
C ARG A 10 10.32 -34.19 -13.89
N GLU A 11 9.73 -34.58 -15.03
CA GLU A 11 8.54 -35.41 -15.13
C GLU A 11 8.70 -36.74 -14.40
N LEU A 12 7.71 -37.11 -13.58
CA LEU A 12 7.45 -38.51 -13.20
C LEU A 12 6.11 -38.91 -13.80
N LYS A 13 6.19 -39.86 -14.73
CA LYS A 13 5.02 -40.57 -15.28
C LYS A 13 4.48 -41.58 -14.25
N ALA A 14 3.19 -41.57 -14.00
CA ALA A 14 2.45 -42.74 -13.51
C ALA A 14 0.96 -42.53 -13.87
N GLY A 15 0.38 -43.31 -14.76
CA GLY A 15 -0.33 -44.53 -14.45
C GLY A 15 -1.84 -44.28 -14.34
N CYS A 16 -2.53 -44.65 -15.40
CA CYS A 16 -3.97 -44.72 -15.66
C CYS A 16 -4.80 -45.42 -14.58
N ALA A 17 -5.96 -44.83 -14.18
CA ALA A 17 -7.14 -45.60 -13.75
C ALA A 17 -8.41 -44.82 -14.09
N LEU A 18 -9.22 -45.40 -14.97
CA LEU A 18 -10.58 -44.98 -15.33
C LEU A 18 -11.54 -45.27 -14.16
N ALA A 19 -12.29 -44.27 -13.73
CA ALA A 19 -13.50 -44.44 -12.96
C ALA A 19 -14.59 -43.54 -13.55
N THR A 20 -15.55 -44.19 -14.23
CA THR A 20 -16.79 -43.60 -14.74
C THR A 20 -17.73 -43.29 -13.58
N GLY A 21 -17.89 -42.02 -13.27
CA GLY A 21 -18.88 -41.50 -12.31
C GLY A 21 -19.86 -40.58 -13.01
N LEU A 22 -21.11 -41.03 -13.11
CA LEU A 22 -22.24 -40.27 -13.64
C LEU A 22 -22.62 -39.16 -12.66
N PHE A 23 -22.36 -37.90 -12.97
CA PHE A 23 -22.83 -36.77 -12.18
C PHE A 23 -24.00 -36.09 -12.86
N LEU A 24 -25.14 -36.15 -12.18
CA LEU A 24 -26.34 -35.38 -12.48
C LEU A 24 -26.04 -33.89 -12.28
N THR A 25 -26.12 -33.13 -13.37
CA THR A 25 -26.03 -31.66 -13.33
C THR A 25 -27.36 -31.09 -12.85
N ALA A 26 -27.37 -30.63 -11.58
CA ALA A 26 -28.43 -29.73 -11.10
C ALA A 26 -28.14 -28.32 -11.64
N CYS A 27 -28.99 -27.85 -12.57
CA CYS A 27 -29.03 -26.45 -12.97
C CYS A 27 -29.53 -25.61 -11.80
N SER A 28 -28.64 -24.93 -11.09
CA SER A 28 -29.02 -23.85 -10.18
C SER A 28 -29.00 -22.51 -10.94
N SER A 29 -30.19 -21.94 -11.11
CA SER A 29 -30.35 -20.60 -11.66
C SER A 29 -29.67 -19.58 -10.74
N PRO A 30 -28.96 -18.55 -11.29
CA PRO A 30 -28.41 -17.49 -10.47
C PRO A 30 -29.53 -16.69 -9.81
N ALA A 31 -29.30 -16.33 -8.54
CA ALA A 31 -30.21 -15.45 -7.79
C ALA A 31 -30.33 -14.09 -8.49
N PRO A 32 -31.52 -13.45 -8.46
CA PRO A 32 -31.72 -12.15 -9.08
C PRO A 32 -30.82 -11.09 -8.39
N GLU A 33 -30.12 -10.29 -9.18
CA GLU A 33 -29.35 -9.13 -8.71
C GLU A 33 -30.26 -8.17 -7.94
N PRO A 34 -29.79 -7.59 -6.82
CA PRO A 34 -30.55 -6.56 -6.13
C PRO A 34 -30.71 -5.31 -7.02
N PRO A 35 -31.86 -4.65 -7.00
CA PRO A 35 -32.12 -3.49 -7.84
C PRO A 35 -31.11 -2.39 -7.54
N LYS A 36 -30.52 -1.83 -8.61
CA LYS A 36 -29.65 -0.64 -8.52
C LYS A 36 -30.41 0.51 -7.88
N PRO A 37 -29.82 1.24 -6.92
CA PRO A 37 -30.49 2.41 -6.34
C PRO A 37 -30.78 3.42 -7.45
N SER A 38 -32.05 3.68 -7.68
CA SER A 38 -32.52 4.76 -8.55
C SER A 38 -32.02 6.09 -7.98
N ARG A 39 -31.59 7.00 -8.86
CA ARG A 39 -31.24 8.38 -8.51
C ARG A 39 -32.39 8.96 -7.70
N MET A 40 -32.09 9.39 -6.48
CA MET A 40 -33.04 10.16 -5.67
C MET A 40 -33.44 11.41 -6.44
N GLY A 41 -34.66 11.37 -7.00
CA GLY A 41 -35.32 12.56 -7.47
C GLY A 41 -35.60 13.48 -6.27
N VAL A 42 -35.49 14.78 -6.50
CA VAL A 42 -35.89 15.82 -5.55
C VAL A 42 -37.39 15.64 -5.35
N TYR A 43 -37.78 15.02 -4.24
CA TYR A 43 -39.19 14.94 -3.88
C TYR A 43 -39.61 16.30 -3.31
N SER A 44 -40.40 17.04 -4.07
CA SER A 44 -41.23 18.15 -3.58
C SER A 44 -42.29 17.52 -2.67
N THR A 45 -42.18 17.71 -1.36
CA THR A 45 -43.22 17.31 -0.41
C THR A 45 -44.35 18.34 -0.48
N ALA A 46 -45.33 18.10 -1.36
CA ALA A 46 -46.61 18.80 -1.33
C ALA A 46 -47.51 18.07 -0.34
N TYR A 47 -47.96 18.74 0.68
CA TYR A 47 -48.98 18.22 1.59
C TYR A 47 -50.36 18.74 1.15
N LEU A 48 -51.35 17.85 1.09
CA LEU A 48 -52.75 18.22 0.92
C LEU A 48 -53.34 18.53 2.31
N THR A 49 -53.97 19.69 2.46
CA THR A 49 -54.78 19.99 3.62
C THR A 49 -56.14 19.30 3.50
N GLU A 50 -56.89 19.17 4.60
CA GLU A 50 -58.25 18.56 4.61
C GLU A 50 -59.20 19.24 3.64
N ASP A 51 -58.94 20.50 3.24
CA ASP A 51 -59.72 21.27 2.26
C ASP A 51 -59.20 21.14 0.81
N ASN A 52 -58.31 20.14 0.55
CA ASN A 52 -57.75 19.84 -0.79
C ASN A 52 -56.97 20.99 -1.44
N GLN A 53 -56.42 21.92 -0.64
CA GLN A 53 -55.53 22.97 -1.12
C GLN A 53 -54.04 22.56 -1.05
N ILE A 54 -53.29 22.81 -2.14
CA ILE A 54 -51.84 22.59 -2.22
C ILE A 54 -51.16 23.79 -1.58
N ILE A 55 -50.58 23.60 -0.39
CA ILE A 55 -49.71 24.62 0.21
C ILE A 55 -48.25 24.33 -0.19
N ASN A 56 -47.67 25.26 -0.93
CA ASN A 56 -46.22 25.29 -1.14
C ASN A 56 -45.58 25.78 0.14
N VAL A 57 -45.01 24.84 0.93
CA VAL A 57 -44.18 25.21 2.08
C VAL A 57 -42.91 25.84 1.53
N PRO A 58 -42.55 27.08 1.94
CA PRO A 58 -41.26 27.67 1.54
C PRO A 58 -40.15 26.72 1.97
N GLN A 59 -39.32 26.26 1.03
CA GLN A 59 -38.13 25.51 1.38
C GLN A 59 -37.25 26.43 2.24
N VAL A 60 -37.20 26.13 3.54
CA VAL A 60 -36.18 26.71 4.41
C VAL A 60 -34.83 26.29 3.80
N ALA A 61 -34.11 27.26 3.27
CA ALA A 61 -32.80 27.02 2.68
C ALA A 61 -31.98 26.16 3.66
N ALA A 62 -31.64 24.93 3.27
CA ALA A 62 -30.87 24.03 4.10
C ALA A 62 -29.60 24.77 4.50
N LYS A 63 -29.36 24.86 5.81
CA LYS A 63 -28.11 25.44 6.34
C LYS A 63 -26.94 24.82 5.56
N PRO A 64 -26.00 25.63 5.00
CA PRO A 64 -24.87 25.10 4.25
C PRO A 64 -24.20 24.02 5.08
N ALA A 65 -23.98 22.85 4.48
CA ALA A 65 -23.24 21.79 5.13
C ALA A 65 -21.86 22.32 5.58
N PRO A 66 -21.38 21.96 6.78
CA PRO A 66 -20.07 22.42 7.22
C PRO A 66 -19.02 22.07 6.17
N PRO A 67 -18.05 22.95 5.91
CA PRO A 67 -17.03 22.70 4.90
C PRO A 67 -16.35 21.36 5.20
N LYS A 68 -16.22 20.52 4.15
CA LYS A 68 -15.55 19.24 4.25
C LYS A 68 -14.15 19.46 4.81
N PRO A 69 -13.73 18.75 5.88
CA PRO A 69 -12.40 18.92 6.44
C PRO A 69 -11.36 18.83 5.33
N ALA A 70 -10.40 19.76 5.31
CA ALA A 70 -9.30 19.72 4.36
C ALA A 70 -8.63 18.33 4.45
N PRO A 71 -8.26 17.70 3.32
CA PRO A 71 -7.62 16.39 3.35
C PRO A 71 -6.37 16.48 4.23
N LYS A 72 -6.26 15.58 5.22
CA LYS A 72 -5.06 15.47 6.05
C LYS A 72 -3.89 15.24 5.10
N ARG A 73 -2.88 16.11 5.18
CA ARG A 73 -1.67 15.96 4.37
C ARG A 73 -0.92 14.73 4.85
N ASP A 74 -0.69 13.78 3.97
CA ASP A 74 0.07 12.57 4.31
C ASP A 74 1.55 12.84 4.55
N TRP A 75 2.07 14.00 4.12
CA TRP A 75 3.45 14.44 4.34
C TRP A 75 3.61 15.95 4.14
N SER A 76 4.69 16.49 4.69
CA SER A 76 5.12 17.86 4.43
C SER A 76 6.65 17.95 4.41
N TRP A 77 7.17 19.00 3.77
CA TRP A 77 8.60 19.29 3.70
C TRP A 77 8.84 20.79 3.73
N GLN A 78 9.73 21.22 4.63
CA GLN A 78 10.18 22.60 4.82
C GLN A 78 11.71 22.65 5.02
N GLY A 79 12.42 21.60 4.63
CA GLY A 79 13.87 21.45 4.86
C GLY A 79 14.74 22.01 3.76
N ASP A 80 14.18 22.63 2.70
CA ASP A 80 14.97 23.24 1.63
C ASP A 80 15.69 24.49 2.18
N GLY A 81 17.02 24.55 1.96
CA GLY A 81 17.85 25.66 2.49
C GLY A 81 18.17 25.56 3.99
N VAL A 82 17.56 24.67 4.76
CA VAL A 82 17.92 24.47 6.17
C VAL A 82 19.21 23.68 6.26
N ILE A 83 20.22 24.28 6.92
CA ILE A 83 21.54 23.69 7.14
C ILE A 83 21.54 22.98 8.49
N GLY A 84 22.22 21.84 8.59
CA GLY A 84 22.41 21.12 9.84
C GLY A 84 22.43 19.60 9.67
N ALA A 85 22.95 18.91 10.68
CA ALA A 85 23.03 17.44 10.67
C ALA A 85 21.63 16.81 10.59
N PRO A 86 21.39 15.93 9.61
CA PRO A 86 20.09 15.26 9.47
C PRO A 86 19.92 14.13 10.48
N SER A 87 18.68 13.92 10.92
CA SER A 87 18.27 12.71 11.64
C SER A 87 16.80 12.38 11.36
N ILE A 88 16.41 11.13 11.55
CA ILE A 88 15.06 10.66 11.29
C ILE A 88 14.54 9.94 12.54
N VAL A 89 13.30 10.22 12.92
CA VAL A 89 12.57 9.48 13.95
C VAL A 89 11.34 8.85 13.32
N ILE A 90 11.16 7.55 13.53
CA ILE A 90 10.02 6.80 13.05
C ILE A 90 9.24 6.29 14.26
N ASP A 91 7.99 6.70 14.38
CA ASP A 91 7.04 6.25 15.39
C ASP A 91 6.16 5.16 14.79
N LEU A 92 6.27 3.94 15.33
CA LEU A 92 5.52 2.79 14.88
C LEU A 92 4.05 2.83 15.32
N SER A 93 3.76 3.46 16.48
CA SER A 93 2.40 3.60 16.99
C SER A 93 1.60 4.61 16.19
N ASP A 94 2.21 5.75 15.88
CA ASP A 94 1.61 6.84 15.11
C ASP A 94 1.69 6.61 13.59
N GLN A 95 2.42 5.58 13.15
CA GLN A 95 2.73 5.33 11.73
C GLN A 95 3.24 6.60 11.05
N LYS A 96 4.27 7.22 11.65
CA LYS A 96 4.79 8.53 11.25
C LYS A 96 6.32 8.54 11.26
N ALA A 97 6.91 9.13 10.23
CA ALA A 97 8.33 9.47 10.18
C ALA A 97 8.51 10.97 10.22
N THR A 98 9.44 11.47 11.03
CA THR A 98 9.79 12.89 11.12
C THR A 98 11.26 13.09 10.78
N PHE A 99 11.53 14.03 9.89
CA PHE A 99 12.88 14.40 9.47
C PHE A 99 13.32 15.66 10.22
N TYR A 100 14.52 15.63 10.77
CA TYR A 100 15.12 16.72 11.50
C TYR A 100 16.40 17.22 10.80
N LYS A 101 16.69 18.52 10.92
CA LYS A 101 17.98 19.14 10.63
C LYS A 101 18.39 19.99 11.83
N ALA A 102 19.60 19.79 12.35
CA ALA A 102 20.09 20.46 13.57
C ALA A 102 19.08 20.38 14.74
N GLY A 103 18.38 19.26 14.92
CA GLY A 103 17.39 19.06 15.98
C GLY A 103 16.01 19.64 15.72
N ASN A 104 15.82 20.43 14.66
CA ASN A 104 14.52 21.01 14.30
C ASN A 104 13.79 20.12 13.32
N ALA A 105 12.49 19.87 13.54
CA ALA A 105 11.66 19.13 12.62
C ALA A 105 11.43 19.96 11.35
N VAL A 106 11.86 19.42 10.19
CA VAL A 106 11.75 20.10 8.89
C VAL A 106 10.85 19.37 7.91
N GLY A 107 10.34 18.19 8.28
CA GLY A 107 9.38 17.45 7.46
C GLY A 107 8.82 16.26 8.22
N PHE A 108 7.67 15.78 7.75
CA PHE A 108 7.08 14.54 8.25
C PHE A 108 6.44 13.77 7.10
N SER A 109 6.21 12.49 7.35
CA SER A 109 5.49 11.58 6.45
C SER A 109 4.67 10.60 7.27
N THR A 110 3.44 10.29 6.84
CA THR A 110 2.79 9.04 7.21
C THR A 110 3.60 7.89 6.64
N VAL A 111 3.59 6.75 7.32
CA VAL A 111 4.29 5.54 6.86
C VAL A 111 3.37 4.32 6.96
N SER A 112 3.77 3.22 6.33
CA SER A 112 3.20 1.90 6.56
C SER A 112 4.36 0.95 6.84
N THR A 113 4.47 0.51 8.09
CA THR A 113 5.55 -0.33 8.61
C THR A 113 5.21 -1.82 8.51
N GLY A 114 6.04 -2.69 9.09
CA GLY A 114 5.84 -4.13 9.09
C GLY A 114 4.52 -4.54 9.77
N ARG A 115 3.77 -5.43 9.10
CA ARG A 115 2.57 -6.05 9.67
C ARG A 115 2.93 -7.09 10.72
N GLU A 116 1.94 -7.61 11.40
CA GLU A 116 2.09 -8.76 12.32
C GLU A 116 2.86 -9.92 11.64
N GLY A 117 3.80 -10.52 12.36
CA GLY A 117 4.72 -11.54 11.85
C GLY A 117 5.90 -11.00 11.00
N PHE A 118 5.92 -9.71 10.67
CA PHE A 118 6.97 -9.04 9.89
C PHE A 118 7.34 -7.68 10.50
N SER A 119 7.54 -7.63 11.80
CA SER A 119 7.74 -6.39 12.54
C SER A 119 8.92 -5.57 12.02
N THR A 120 8.74 -4.26 11.93
CA THR A 120 9.85 -3.30 11.82
C THR A 120 10.51 -3.19 13.19
N PRO A 121 11.82 -3.47 13.35
CA PRO A 121 12.46 -3.45 14.66
C PRO A 121 12.59 -2.01 15.18
N ALA A 122 12.22 -1.80 16.46
CA ALA A 122 12.53 -0.57 17.18
C ALA A 122 14.02 -0.54 17.57
N GLY A 123 14.58 0.66 17.71
CA GLY A 123 16.00 0.85 18.08
C GLY A 123 16.66 2.04 17.41
N ASN A 124 17.98 2.12 17.56
CA ASN A 124 18.80 3.17 16.96
C ASN A 124 19.61 2.57 15.81
N PHE A 125 19.42 3.13 14.65
CA PHE A 125 20.02 2.69 13.38
C PHE A 125 20.67 3.86 12.65
N ARG A 126 21.22 3.59 11.48
CA ARG A 126 21.71 4.59 10.54
C ARG A 126 21.32 4.20 9.13
N VAL A 127 21.23 5.17 8.24
CA VAL A 127 21.18 4.88 6.80
C VAL A 127 22.51 4.25 6.40
N ILE A 128 22.49 2.99 5.97
CA ILE A 128 23.71 2.21 5.64
C ILE A 128 23.88 1.95 4.14
N GLN A 129 22.86 2.21 3.35
CA GLN A 129 22.88 2.07 1.88
C GLN A 129 21.75 2.89 1.28
N LYS A 130 22.00 3.43 0.09
CA LYS A 130 20.98 4.17 -0.69
C LYS A 130 20.92 3.64 -2.12
N ASN A 131 19.72 3.45 -2.65
CA ASN A 131 19.50 3.08 -4.05
C ASN A 131 18.21 3.70 -4.57
N GLN A 132 18.32 4.61 -5.54
CA GLN A 132 17.16 5.33 -6.08
C GLN A 132 16.15 4.41 -6.78
N ASN A 133 16.62 3.34 -7.43
CA ASN A 133 15.82 2.43 -8.23
C ASN A 133 15.90 0.99 -7.71
N HIS A 134 15.87 0.83 -6.39
CA HIS A 134 15.94 -0.48 -5.74
C HIS A 134 14.74 -1.34 -6.12
N VAL A 135 15.00 -2.65 -6.29
CA VAL A 135 14.01 -3.68 -6.53
C VAL A 135 14.23 -4.80 -5.52
N SER A 136 13.15 -5.28 -4.90
CA SER A 136 13.24 -6.37 -3.93
C SER A 136 13.75 -7.65 -4.58
N SER A 137 14.69 -8.33 -3.91
CA SER A 137 15.16 -9.68 -4.28
C SER A 137 14.32 -10.80 -3.65
N LEU A 138 13.47 -10.48 -2.67
CA LEU A 138 12.70 -11.45 -1.87
C LEU A 138 11.21 -11.41 -2.16
N TYR A 139 10.63 -10.22 -2.33
CA TYR A 139 9.19 -10.00 -2.46
C TYR A 139 8.86 -9.40 -3.81
N GLY A 140 7.78 -9.88 -4.42
CA GLY A 140 7.36 -9.42 -5.74
C GLY A 140 6.24 -10.28 -6.32
N ASP A 141 6.29 -10.50 -7.62
CA ASP A 141 5.31 -11.28 -8.35
C ASP A 141 6.01 -12.32 -9.24
N PHE A 142 5.34 -13.45 -9.52
CA PHE A 142 5.71 -14.27 -10.65
C PHE A 142 4.96 -13.80 -11.89
N VAL A 143 5.71 -13.63 -12.98
CA VAL A 143 5.15 -13.16 -14.27
C VAL A 143 5.45 -14.17 -15.38
N ASN A 144 4.55 -14.28 -16.34
CA ASN A 144 4.75 -15.12 -17.55
C ASN A 144 5.72 -14.47 -18.55
N ALA A 145 5.91 -15.10 -19.71
CA ALA A 145 6.82 -14.61 -20.75
C ALA A 145 6.44 -13.22 -21.27
N GLU A 146 5.14 -12.91 -21.33
CA GLU A 146 4.57 -11.63 -21.76
C GLU A 146 4.63 -10.55 -20.67
N GLY A 147 5.14 -10.89 -19.45
CA GLY A 147 5.23 -9.98 -18.33
C GLY A 147 3.94 -9.80 -17.52
N LYS A 148 2.89 -10.60 -17.80
CA LYS A 148 1.64 -10.61 -17.05
C LYS A 148 1.83 -11.34 -15.72
N VAL A 149 1.30 -10.78 -14.63
CA VAL A 149 1.33 -11.39 -13.30
C VAL A 149 0.48 -12.67 -13.29
N VAL A 150 1.09 -13.78 -12.89
CA VAL A 150 0.43 -15.09 -12.72
C VAL A 150 0.25 -15.46 -11.25
N VAL A 151 1.18 -15.01 -10.39
CA VAL A 151 1.04 -15.09 -8.93
C VAL A 151 1.57 -13.79 -8.36
N SER A 152 0.77 -13.11 -7.53
CA SER A 152 1.13 -11.84 -6.90
C SER A 152 1.55 -12.03 -5.44
N ASN A 153 2.32 -11.04 -4.92
CA ASN A 153 2.74 -10.95 -3.53
C ASN A 153 3.46 -12.20 -3.03
N VAL A 154 4.44 -12.67 -3.81
CA VAL A 154 5.23 -13.88 -3.50
C VAL A 154 6.45 -13.56 -2.64
N ASP A 155 6.81 -14.54 -1.80
CA ASP A 155 8.08 -14.64 -1.09
C ASP A 155 8.91 -15.77 -1.73
N VAL A 156 9.95 -15.41 -2.46
CA VAL A 156 10.77 -16.41 -3.22
C VAL A 156 11.46 -17.43 -2.34
N THR A 157 11.51 -17.22 -1.02
CA THR A 157 12.06 -18.19 -0.08
C THR A 157 11.07 -19.28 0.30
N LYS A 158 9.77 -19.07 0.04
CA LYS A 158 8.66 -19.95 0.41
C LYS A 158 7.85 -20.42 -0.78
N ASP A 159 7.62 -19.53 -1.74
CA ASP A 159 6.71 -19.76 -2.85
C ASP A 159 7.45 -20.40 -4.04
N LYS A 160 6.89 -21.48 -4.58
CA LYS A 160 7.44 -22.15 -5.75
C LYS A 160 7.07 -21.38 -7.01
N CYS A 161 8.08 -21.13 -7.85
CA CYS A 161 7.87 -20.50 -9.14
C CYS A 161 7.10 -21.45 -10.08
N PRO A 162 5.96 -21.03 -10.67
CA PRO A 162 5.24 -21.81 -11.67
C PRO A 162 6.09 -22.06 -12.93
N ALA A 163 5.84 -23.18 -13.60
CA ALA A 163 6.53 -23.49 -14.85
C ALA A 163 6.29 -22.37 -15.89
N GLY A 164 7.37 -21.95 -16.57
CA GLY A 164 7.31 -20.85 -17.55
C GLY A 164 7.20 -19.44 -16.98
N ALA A 165 7.11 -19.28 -15.66
CA ALA A 165 7.13 -17.98 -15.03
C ALA A 165 8.55 -17.56 -14.60
N LYS A 166 8.72 -16.27 -14.27
CA LYS A 166 9.93 -15.69 -13.71
C LYS A 166 9.56 -14.74 -12.57
N PHE A 167 10.46 -14.61 -11.61
CA PHE A 167 10.30 -13.64 -10.52
C PHE A 167 10.53 -12.22 -11.01
N LYS A 168 9.63 -11.32 -10.64
CA LYS A 168 9.70 -9.88 -10.83
C LYS A 168 9.61 -9.21 -9.46
N GLY A 169 10.72 -8.74 -8.94
CA GLY A 169 10.78 -8.08 -7.63
C GLY A 169 9.94 -6.81 -7.58
N ALA A 170 9.38 -6.54 -6.41
CA ALA A 170 8.62 -5.30 -6.17
C ALA A 170 9.52 -4.07 -6.26
N PRO A 171 9.14 -3.00 -6.97
CA PRO A 171 9.90 -1.77 -7.03
C PRO A 171 9.85 -1.05 -5.67
N MET A 172 11.01 -0.57 -5.22
CA MET A 172 11.21 0.14 -3.96
C MET A 172 11.99 1.44 -4.22
N PRO A 173 11.40 2.43 -4.91
CA PRO A 173 12.10 3.66 -5.30
C PRO A 173 12.53 4.46 -4.07
N PHE A 174 13.68 5.15 -4.17
CA PHE A 174 14.27 5.96 -3.09
C PHE A 174 14.59 5.14 -1.83
N PHE A 175 15.10 3.94 -2.03
CA PHE A 175 15.40 3.01 -0.94
C PHE A 175 16.58 3.48 -0.10
N MET A 176 16.37 3.54 1.21
CA MET A 176 17.38 3.81 2.23
C MET A 176 17.38 2.65 3.23
N ARG A 177 18.41 1.82 3.19
CA ARG A 177 18.56 0.69 4.12
C ARG A 177 18.94 1.17 5.50
N VAL A 178 18.30 0.63 6.53
CA VAL A 178 18.57 1.00 7.93
C VAL A 178 19.02 -0.20 8.79
N ASN A 179 18.52 -1.41 8.49
CA ASN A 179 18.90 -2.62 9.24
C ASN A 179 18.62 -3.88 8.42
N GLY A 180 19.64 -4.74 8.18
CA GLY A 180 19.47 -5.99 7.46
C GLY A 180 18.73 -5.80 6.13
N ALA A 181 17.54 -6.41 5.99
CA ALA A 181 16.67 -6.24 4.82
C ALA A 181 15.69 -5.04 4.95
N VAL A 182 15.63 -4.38 6.11
CA VAL A 182 14.69 -3.29 6.38
C VAL A 182 15.21 -1.97 5.86
N GLY A 183 14.37 -1.24 5.14
CA GLY A 183 14.66 0.12 4.64
C GLY A 183 13.41 0.96 4.48
N MET A 184 13.60 2.27 4.32
CA MET A 184 12.57 3.22 3.94
C MET A 184 12.52 3.35 2.42
N HIS A 185 11.35 3.43 1.83
CA HIS A 185 11.18 3.59 0.38
C HIS A 185 9.79 4.10 -0.01
N ALA A 186 9.61 4.56 -1.25
CA ALA A 186 8.29 4.88 -1.75
C ALA A 186 7.45 3.60 -1.94
N GLY A 187 6.19 3.63 -1.47
CA GLY A 187 5.30 2.48 -1.60
C GLY A 187 3.84 2.81 -1.31
N PHE A 188 2.97 1.83 -1.45
CA PHE A 188 1.56 1.95 -1.14
C PHE A 188 1.32 1.98 0.38
N LEU A 189 0.52 2.94 0.82
CA LEU A 189 0.13 3.14 2.21
C LEU A 189 -1.38 2.88 2.37
N PRO A 190 -1.79 1.75 2.95
CA PRO A 190 -3.21 1.47 3.20
C PRO A 190 -3.77 2.20 4.44
N GLY A 191 -2.91 2.90 5.23
CA GLY A 191 -3.30 3.58 6.47
C GLY A 191 -3.07 2.74 7.74
N TYR A 192 -2.43 1.58 7.60
CA TYR A 192 -2.08 0.68 8.70
C TYR A 192 -0.77 -0.07 8.37
N PRO A 193 -0.10 -0.74 9.34
CA PRO A 193 1.07 -1.58 9.09
C PRO A 193 0.75 -2.73 8.12
N ALA A 194 1.43 -2.77 6.95
CA ALA A 194 1.10 -3.73 5.88
C ALA A 194 2.32 -4.27 5.14
N SER A 195 3.54 -3.90 5.53
CA SER A 195 4.76 -4.33 4.84
C SER A 195 5.31 -5.66 5.37
N HIS A 196 6.38 -6.14 4.75
CA HIS A 196 7.20 -7.24 5.25
C HIS A 196 8.41 -6.74 6.06
N GLY A 197 8.24 -5.64 6.82
CA GLY A 197 9.27 -5.05 7.69
C GLY A 197 9.81 -3.70 7.19
N CYS A 198 9.79 -3.41 5.89
CA CYS A 198 10.18 -2.12 5.35
C CYS A 198 9.19 -1.00 5.73
N ILE A 199 9.66 0.24 5.67
CA ILE A 199 8.90 1.45 5.97
C ILE A 199 8.49 2.09 4.65
N ARG A 200 7.23 1.95 4.27
CA ARG A 200 6.68 2.55 3.05
C ARG A 200 6.29 3.99 3.30
N MET A 201 6.54 4.85 2.34
CA MET A 201 6.29 6.30 2.39
C MET A 201 5.59 6.77 1.10
N PRO A 202 4.83 7.87 1.12
CA PRO A 202 4.43 8.57 -0.10
C PRO A 202 5.66 8.92 -0.94
N ARG A 203 5.55 8.81 -2.27
CA ARG A 203 6.70 8.97 -3.17
C ARG A 203 7.42 10.33 -2.97
N GLY A 204 6.68 11.42 -2.81
CA GLY A 204 7.27 12.74 -2.59
C GLY A 204 8.06 12.82 -1.28
N ALA A 205 7.54 12.25 -0.20
CA ALA A 205 8.25 12.17 1.07
C ALA A 205 9.51 11.30 0.98
N ALA A 206 9.39 10.11 0.38
CA ALA A 206 10.54 9.20 0.19
C ALA A 206 11.66 9.87 -0.60
N GLN A 207 11.33 10.62 -1.65
CA GLN A 207 12.28 11.39 -2.43
C GLN A 207 12.99 12.45 -1.59
N ARG A 208 12.24 13.28 -0.84
CA ARG A 208 12.81 14.34 0.01
C ARG A 208 13.72 13.78 1.10
N PHE A 209 13.29 12.69 1.75
CA PHE A 209 14.12 12.03 2.75
C PHE A 209 15.38 11.44 2.12
N PHE A 210 15.25 10.77 0.98
CA PHE A 210 16.38 10.22 0.24
C PHE A 210 17.40 11.28 -0.16
N GLU A 211 16.97 12.41 -0.70
CA GLU A 211 17.84 13.50 -1.15
C GLU A 211 18.61 14.15 0.02
N ASN A 212 18.00 14.20 1.22
CA ASN A 212 18.52 14.93 2.38
C ASN A 212 19.16 14.05 3.46
N ALA A 213 19.05 12.72 3.38
CA ALA A 213 19.67 11.77 4.30
C ALA A 213 20.85 11.06 3.64
N PRO A 214 22.10 11.55 3.78
CA PRO A 214 23.28 10.81 3.37
C PRO A 214 23.43 9.50 4.16
N GLU A 215 24.24 8.57 3.66
CA GLU A 215 24.66 7.40 4.44
C GLU A 215 25.31 7.86 5.75
N GLY A 216 25.07 7.14 6.83
CA GLY A 216 25.44 7.54 8.18
C GLY A 216 24.36 8.34 8.93
N THR A 217 23.32 8.87 8.25
CA THR A 217 22.21 9.61 8.92
C THR A 217 21.59 8.76 10.02
N PRO A 218 21.52 9.25 11.28
CA PRO A 218 20.86 8.54 12.38
C PRO A 218 19.37 8.34 12.11
N VAL A 219 18.89 7.13 12.41
CA VAL A 219 17.45 6.75 12.32
C VAL A 219 17.07 6.10 13.63
N ARG A 220 16.15 6.71 14.37
CA ARG A 220 15.58 6.16 15.60
C ARG A 220 14.17 5.66 15.32
N ILE A 221 13.89 4.40 15.63
CA ILE A 221 12.58 3.76 15.49
C ILE A 221 12.05 3.49 16.90
N VAL A 222 10.86 4.00 17.20
CA VAL A 222 10.21 3.94 18.51
C VAL A 222 8.76 3.45 18.38
N HIS A 223 8.19 3.06 19.53
CA HIS A 223 6.76 2.75 19.69
C HIS A 223 6.03 3.92 20.33
#